data_e4b5bbf255f7954c9e9771b46181edb0
#
_entry.id   e4b5bbf255f7954c9e9771b46181edb0
#
_cell.length_a   1.000
_cell.length_b   1.000
_cell.length_c   1.000
_cell.angle_alpha   90.00
_cell.angle_beta   90.00
_cell.angle_gamma   90.00
#
_symmetry.space_group_name_H-M   'P 1'
#
loop_
_entity.id
_entity.type
_entity.pdbx_description
1 polymer ?
#
loop_
_entity_poly.entity_id
_entity_poly.type
_entity_poly.pdbx_seq_one_letter_code
_entity_poly.pdbx_strand_id
1 'polypeptide(L)'
;MPSRSTLAAILRSIRTARGLSQEQLGGAVEARHLHNVEHAKTNITLDMLERISARLEVDPIALLAMASIYERQESLTSFNARLLAEMNKLEALGVLSGLPSHFEGGGLVTGKAGKRPIPADRIQAVLACKAEGMTQKQTSLKLGMAASTVHKIWHSDSGSAASH
;
A
#
# COMPACT_ATOMS: atom_id res chain seq x y z
N MET A 1 -2.52 -11.59 -6.85
CA MET A 1 -3.61 -11.52 -5.84
C MET A 1 -4.57 -12.66 -6.12
N PRO A 2 -5.09 -13.34 -5.11
CA PRO A 2 -6.08 -14.39 -5.31
C PRO A 2 -7.35 -13.84 -5.96
N SER A 3 -7.97 -14.64 -6.83
CA SER A 3 -9.24 -14.27 -7.46
C SER A 3 -10.39 -14.31 -6.45
N ARG A 4 -11.47 -13.60 -6.76
CA ARG A 4 -12.71 -13.66 -5.95
C ARG A 4 -13.23 -15.07 -5.81
N SER A 5 -13.16 -15.84 -6.90
CA SER A 5 -13.65 -17.22 -6.94
C SER A 5 -12.85 -18.14 -6.03
N THR A 6 -11.53 -18.01 -6.03
CA THR A 6 -10.66 -18.83 -5.17
C THR A 6 -10.88 -18.49 -3.70
N LEU A 7 -10.96 -17.21 -3.35
CA LEU A 7 -11.23 -16.79 -1.97
C LEU A 7 -12.61 -17.26 -1.50
N ALA A 8 -13.64 -17.14 -2.34
CA ALA A 8 -14.98 -17.62 -2.05
C ALA A 8 -15.00 -19.14 -1.80
N ALA A 9 -14.28 -19.91 -2.61
CA ALA A 9 -14.16 -21.36 -2.45
C ALA A 9 -13.46 -21.73 -1.13
N ILE A 10 -12.38 -21.05 -0.77
CA ILE A 10 -11.66 -21.26 0.51
C ILE A 10 -12.56 -20.95 1.70
N LEU A 11 -13.24 -19.81 1.70
CA LEU A 11 -14.17 -19.43 2.77
C LEU A 11 -15.27 -20.48 2.96
N ARG A 12 -15.89 -20.93 1.87
CA ARG A 12 -16.91 -21.98 1.89
C ARG A 12 -16.35 -23.30 2.43
N SER A 13 -15.15 -23.70 1.99
CA SER A 13 -14.50 -24.92 2.43
C SER A 13 -14.24 -24.92 3.94
N ILE A 14 -13.71 -23.81 4.48
CA ILE A 14 -13.44 -23.69 5.91
C ILE A 14 -14.74 -23.68 6.71
N ARG A 15 -15.75 -22.91 6.27
CA ARG A 15 -17.06 -22.88 6.91
C ARG A 15 -17.68 -24.27 6.98
N THR A 16 -17.64 -25.01 5.88
CA THR A 16 -18.16 -26.38 5.80
C THR A 16 -17.36 -27.34 6.70
N ALA A 17 -16.04 -27.25 6.70
CA ALA A 17 -15.18 -28.05 7.57
C ALA A 17 -15.44 -27.81 9.06
N ARG A 18 -15.89 -26.61 9.43
CA ARG A 18 -16.30 -26.27 10.80
C ARG A 18 -17.77 -26.60 11.11
N GLY A 19 -18.50 -27.13 10.16
CA GLY A 19 -19.93 -27.48 10.32
C GLY A 19 -20.85 -26.28 10.47
N LEU A 20 -20.43 -25.07 10.05
CA LEU A 20 -21.19 -23.84 10.20
C LEU A 20 -22.12 -23.61 9.01
N SER A 21 -23.39 -23.22 9.30
CA SER A 21 -24.30 -22.70 8.28
C SER A 21 -23.96 -21.24 7.93
N GLN A 22 -24.47 -20.75 6.78
CA GLN A 22 -24.34 -19.34 6.42
C GLN A 22 -25.00 -18.41 7.47
N GLU A 23 -26.10 -18.83 8.06
CA GLU A 23 -26.84 -18.09 9.09
C GLU A 23 -26.05 -17.99 10.39
N GLN A 24 -25.35 -19.06 10.79
CA GLN A 24 -24.50 -19.05 11.98
C GLN A 24 -23.29 -18.11 11.83
N LEU A 25 -22.80 -17.90 10.61
CA LEU A 25 -21.81 -16.87 10.30
C LEU A 25 -22.41 -15.47 10.18
N GLY A 26 -23.70 -15.35 9.87
CA GLY A 26 -24.40 -14.10 9.59
C GLY A 26 -24.49 -13.12 10.76
N GLY A 27 -24.21 -13.56 12.00
CA GLY A 27 -24.12 -12.64 13.15
C GLY A 27 -22.98 -11.61 13.03
N ALA A 28 -22.01 -11.83 12.15
CA ALA A 28 -20.89 -10.91 11.91
C ALA A 28 -21.04 -10.11 10.60
N VAL A 29 -21.83 -10.66 9.64
CA VAL A 29 -22.03 -10.08 8.31
C VAL A 29 -23.47 -10.38 7.91
N GLU A 30 -24.17 -9.44 7.29
CA GLU A 30 -25.50 -9.71 6.75
C GLU A 30 -25.49 -10.99 5.89
N ALA A 31 -26.37 -11.94 6.19
CA ALA A 31 -26.40 -13.26 5.55
C ALA A 31 -26.42 -13.16 4.01
N ARG A 32 -27.13 -12.15 3.46
CA ARG A 32 -27.16 -11.87 2.02
C ARG A 32 -25.78 -11.47 1.47
N HIS A 33 -25.01 -10.72 2.25
CA HIS A 33 -23.70 -10.27 1.82
C HIS A 33 -22.68 -11.42 1.85
N LEU A 34 -22.72 -12.25 2.90
CA LEU A 34 -21.92 -13.47 2.98
C LEU A 34 -22.22 -14.42 1.81
N HIS A 35 -23.52 -14.60 1.50
CA HIS A 35 -23.94 -15.38 0.33
C HIS A 35 -23.30 -14.84 -0.95
N ASN A 36 -23.31 -13.53 -1.16
CA ASN A 36 -22.73 -12.91 -2.35
C ASN A 36 -21.19 -13.09 -2.40
N VAL A 37 -20.51 -13.00 -1.25
CA VAL A 37 -19.06 -13.24 -1.16
C VAL A 37 -18.74 -14.71 -1.49
N GLU A 38 -19.45 -15.67 -0.88
CA GLU A 38 -19.24 -17.10 -1.12
C GLU A 38 -19.59 -17.55 -2.55
N HIS A 39 -20.37 -16.76 -3.27
CA HIS A 39 -20.68 -16.97 -4.69
C HIS A 39 -19.86 -16.10 -5.63
N ALA A 40 -18.82 -15.45 -5.11
CA ALA A 40 -17.94 -14.55 -5.86
C ALA A 40 -18.67 -13.41 -6.61
N LYS A 41 -19.89 -13.03 -6.17
CA LYS A 41 -20.70 -11.97 -6.77
C LYS A 41 -20.22 -10.58 -6.38
N THR A 42 -19.59 -10.43 -5.20
CA THR A 42 -19.07 -9.18 -4.67
C THR A 42 -17.61 -9.31 -4.23
N ASN A 43 -16.90 -8.18 -4.19
CA ASN A 43 -15.59 -8.13 -3.56
C ASN A 43 -15.75 -8.13 -2.03
N ILE A 44 -14.79 -8.73 -1.34
CA ILE A 44 -14.68 -8.63 0.11
C ILE A 44 -13.85 -7.41 0.48
N THR A 45 -14.29 -6.63 1.47
CA THR A 45 -13.48 -5.58 2.09
C THR A 45 -12.57 -6.18 3.16
N LEU A 46 -11.51 -5.46 3.56
CA LEU A 46 -10.63 -5.91 4.64
C LEU A 46 -11.39 -6.11 5.96
N ASP A 47 -12.25 -5.16 6.34
CA ASP A 47 -13.08 -5.26 7.55
C ASP A 47 -13.97 -6.51 7.54
N MET A 48 -14.55 -6.83 6.38
CA MET A 48 -15.37 -8.00 6.23
C MET A 48 -14.55 -9.28 6.29
N LEU A 49 -13.37 -9.30 5.67
CA LEU A 49 -12.44 -10.42 5.75
C LEU A 49 -12.06 -10.68 7.21
N GLU A 50 -11.73 -9.64 7.98
CA GLU A 50 -11.43 -9.76 9.41
C GLU A 50 -12.60 -10.35 10.21
N ARG A 51 -13.83 -9.82 10.02
CA ARG A 51 -15.02 -10.32 10.73
C ARG A 51 -15.32 -11.78 10.42
N ILE A 52 -15.25 -12.18 9.15
CA ILE A 52 -15.47 -13.57 8.74
C ILE A 52 -14.36 -14.46 9.32
N SER A 53 -13.11 -14.03 9.23
CA SER A 53 -11.95 -14.75 9.75
C SER A 53 -12.05 -14.98 11.26
N ALA A 54 -12.45 -13.97 12.02
CA ALA A 54 -12.68 -14.07 13.46
C ALA A 54 -13.76 -15.09 13.81
N ARG A 55 -14.88 -15.13 13.05
CA ARG A 55 -15.94 -16.12 13.23
C ARG A 55 -15.52 -17.53 12.83
N LEU A 56 -14.66 -17.63 11.82
CA LEU A 56 -14.06 -18.90 11.41
C LEU A 56 -12.86 -19.29 12.27
N GLU A 57 -12.48 -18.49 13.26
CA GLU A 57 -11.29 -18.67 14.11
C GLU A 57 -10.03 -18.98 13.30
N VAL A 58 -9.83 -18.21 12.22
CA VAL A 58 -8.65 -18.30 11.35
C VAL A 58 -8.06 -16.91 11.13
N ASP A 59 -6.76 -16.86 10.90
CA ASP A 59 -6.09 -15.61 10.55
C ASP A 59 -6.48 -15.16 9.13
N PRO A 60 -6.87 -13.88 8.91
CA PRO A 60 -7.26 -13.38 7.60
C PRO A 60 -6.11 -13.45 6.58
N ILE A 61 -4.85 -13.30 7.03
CA ILE A 61 -3.68 -13.43 6.16
C ILE A 61 -3.51 -14.89 5.72
N ALA A 62 -3.79 -15.85 6.62
CA ALA A 62 -3.75 -17.27 6.27
C ALA A 62 -4.78 -17.64 5.21
N LEU A 63 -5.99 -17.04 5.24
CA LEU A 63 -6.99 -17.21 4.19
C LEU A 63 -6.48 -16.73 2.82
N LEU A 64 -5.88 -15.54 2.78
CA LEU A 64 -5.31 -14.98 1.55
C LEU A 64 -4.11 -15.81 1.06
N ALA A 65 -3.28 -16.29 1.98
CA ALA A 65 -2.16 -17.16 1.68
C ALA A 65 -2.62 -18.48 1.03
N MET A 66 -3.59 -19.16 1.63
CA MET A 66 -4.16 -20.41 1.10
C MET A 66 -4.77 -20.21 -0.30
N ALA A 67 -5.50 -19.10 -0.49
CA ALA A 67 -6.05 -18.78 -1.79
C ALA A 67 -4.95 -18.52 -2.84
N SER A 68 -3.86 -17.84 -2.46
CA SER A 68 -2.71 -17.62 -3.34
C SER A 68 -1.97 -18.91 -3.69
N ILE A 69 -1.77 -19.79 -2.71
CA ILE A 69 -1.13 -21.10 -2.89
C ILE A 69 -1.93 -21.93 -3.88
N TYR A 70 -3.24 -22.03 -3.68
CA TYR A 70 -4.13 -22.79 -4.56
C TYR A 70 -4.09 -22.25 -6.00
N GLU A 71 -4.21 -20.94 -6.17
CA GLU A 71 -4.29 -20.32 -7.49
C GLU A 71 -2.98 -20.42 -8.28
N ARG A 72 -1.85 -20.40 -7.58
CA ARG A 72 -0.52 -20.56 -8.19
C ARG A 72 -0.05 -22.00 -8.32
N GLN A 73 -0.81 -22.96 -7.76
CA GLN A 73 -0.43 -24.36 -7.72
C GLN A 73 0.97 -24.56 -7.11
N GLU A 74 1.31 -23.74 -6.09
CA GLU A 74 2.60 -23.79 -5.41
C GLU A 74 2.49 -24.54 -4.07
N SER A 75 3.61 -25.06 -3.57
CA SER A 75 3.67 -25.66 -2.23
C SER A 75 3.68 -24.58 -1.14
N LEU A 76 3.26 -24.93 0.09
CA LEU A 76 3.37 -24.05 1.25
C LEU A 76 4.80 -23.56 1.47
N THR A 77 5.79 -24.43 1.29
CA THR A 77 7.20 -24.10 1.44
C THR A 77 7.65 -23.05 0.41
N SER A 78 7.27 -23.24 -0.86
CA SER A 78 7.59 -22.29 -1.94
C SER A 78 6.92 -20.93 -1.71
N PHE A 79 5.65 -20.94 -1.28
CA PHE A 79 4.92 -19.72 -0.93
C PHE A 79 5.62 -18.94 0.19
N ASN A 80 5.98 -19.62 1.29
CA ASN A 80 6.63 -19.00 2.44
C ASN A 80 7.99 -18.40 2.06
N ALA A 81 8.80 -19.13 1.28
CA ALA A 81 10.10 -18.63 0.82
C ALA A 81 9.95 -17.36 -0.03
N ARG A 82 8.99 -17.37 -0.95
CA ARG A 82 8.69 -16.20 -1.80
C ARG A 82 8.15 -15.03 -0.99
N LEU A 83 7.20 -15.27 -0.08
CA LEU A 83 6.64 -14.23 0.77
C LEU A 83 7.70 -13.57 1.64
N LEU A 84 8.57 -14.40 2.28
CA LEU A 84 9.67 -13.89 3.10
C LEU A 84 10.65 -13.04 2.27
N ALA A 85 10.97 -13.45 1.05
CA ALA A 85 11.82 -12.67 0.15
C ALA A 85 11.20 -11.30 -0.18
N GLU A 86 9.89 -11.23 -0.41
CA GLU A 86 9.20 -9.95 -0.64
C GLU A 86 9.15 -9.08 0.63
N MET A 87 8.91 -9.67 1.80
CA MET A 87 8.93 -8.94 3.07
C MET A 87 10.31 -8.35 3.35
N ASN A 88 11.39 -9.10 3.12
CA ASN A 88 12.76 -8.61 3.28
C ASN A 88 13.07 -7.43 2.33
N LYS A 89 12.53 -7.44 1.11
CA LYS A 89 12.65 -6.29 0.20
C LYS A 89 11.96 -5.04 0.77
N LEU A 90 10.76 -5.18 1.33
CA LEU A 90 10.02 -4.08 1.94
C LEU A 90 10.74 -3.55 3.19
N GLU A 91 11.34 -4.45 3.99
CA GLU A 91 12.16 -4.09 5.14
C GLU A 91 13.41 -3.31 4.71
N ALA A 92 14.11 -3.78 3.67
CA ALA A 92 15.27 -3.09 3.10
C ALA A 92 14.94 -1.69 2.55
N LEU A 93 13.70 -1.46 2.12
CA LEU A 93 13.19 -0.14 1.76
C LEU A 93 12.87 0.76 2.98
N GLY A 94 12.98 0.24 4.20
CA GLY A 94 12.66 0.98 5.42
C GLY A 94 11.17 1.21 5.63
N VAL A 95 10.30 0.38 5.06
CA VAL A 95 8.84 0.58 5.14
C VAL A 95 8.38 0.63 6.59
N LEU A 96 8.78 -0.35 7.42
CA LEU A 96 8.36 -0.41 8.83
C LEU A 96 8.90 0.77 9.64
N SER A 97 10.14 1.16 9.44
CA SER A 97 10.75 2.29 10.15
C SER A 97 10.17 3.64 9.73
N GLY A 98 9.67 3.74 8.49
CA GLY A 98 9.01 4.94 7.96
C GLY A 98 7.54 5.08 8.36
N LEU A 99 6.84 3.97 8.68
CA LEU A 99 5.41 3.98 9.00
C LEU A 99 5.00 4.97 10.10
N PRO A 100 5.73 5.09 11.24
CA PRO A 100 5.30 6.00 12.31
C PRO A 100 5.16 7.46 11.85
N SER A 101 5.93 7.90 10.85
CA SER A 101 5.85 9.26 10.31
C SER A 101 4.55 9.56 9.56
N HIS A 102 3.79 8.53 9.20
CA HIS A 102 2.50 8.64 8.52
C HIS A 102 1.30 8.64 9.48
N PHE A 103 1.53 8.49 10.77
CA PHE A 103 0.48 8.45 11.77
C PHE A 103 0.68 9.54 12.82
N GLU A 104 -0.40 10.23 13.19
CA GLU A 104 -0.46 11.22 14.27
C GLU A 104 -1.73 11.01 15.07
N GLY A 105 -1.62 10.91 16.39
CA GLY A 105 -2.77 10.71 17.28
C GLY A 105 -3.58 9.43 17.01
N GLY A 106 -2.95 8.39 16.41
CA GLY A 106 -3.62 7.13 16.04
C GLY A 106 -4.37 7.17 14.70
N GLY A 107 -4.36 8.30 14.00
CA GLY A 107 -4.93 8.47 12.66
C GLY A 107 -3.86 8.64 11.59
N LEU A 108 -4.20 8.26 10.35
CA LEU A 108 -3.34 8.53 9.20
C LEU A 108 -3.22 10.04 8.99
N VAL A 109 -1.99 10.55 8.91
CA VAL A 109 -1.74 11.96 8.57
C VAL A 109 -2.27 12.21 7.15
N THR A 110 -3.44 12.84 7.04
CA THR A 110 -3.99 13.31 5.78
C THR A 110 -3.26 14.58 5.34
N GLY A 111 -1.96 14.45 5.04
CA GLY A 111 -1.25 15.52 4.37
C GLY A 111 -1.88 15.77 3.00
N LYS A 112 -2.05 17.05 2.62
CA LYS A 112 -2.27 17.41 1.22
C LYS A 112 -1.28 16.60 0.40
N ALA A 113 -1.76 15.86 -0.61
CA ALA A 113 -0.94 14.98 -1.44
C ALA A 113 0.42 15.62 -1.70
N GLY A 114 1.44 15.10 -1.04
CA GLY A 114 2.74 15.72 -1.00
C GLY A 114 3.21 15.90 -2.45
N LYS A 115 3.50 17.12 -2.87
CA LYS A 115 4.16 17.35 -4.15
C LYS A 115 5.36 16.41 -4.16
N ARG A 116 5.42 15.50 -5.15
CA ARG A 116 6.54 14.58 -5.31
C ARG A 116 7.85 15.32 -4.98
N PRO A 117 8.70 14.76 -4.11
CA PRO A 117 9.99 15.38 -3.85
C PRO A 117 10.67 15.63 -5.19
N ILE A 118 11.22 16.82 -5.35
CA ILE A 118 11.95 17.14 -6.58
C ILE A 118 13.23 16.27 -6.54
N PRO A 119 13.48 15.43 -7.57
CA PRO A 119 14.68 14.59 -7.60
C PRO A 119 15.95 15.41 -7.38
N ALA A 120 16.91 14.85 -6.64
CA ALA A 120 18.12 15.56 -6.23
C ALA A 120 18.96 16.05 -7.42
N ASP A 121 19.01 15.26 -8.51
CA ASP A 121 19.65 15.62 -9.77
C ASP A 121 19.07 16.88 -10.40
N ARG A 122 17.75 17.06 -10.34
CA ARG A 122 17.07 18.26 -10.83
C ARG A 122 17.33 19.48 -9.96
N ILE A 123 17.45 19.29 -8.64
CA ILE A 123 17.83 20.38 -7.71
C ILE A 123 19.24 20.85 -8.06
N GLN A 124 20.18 19.92 -8.18
CA GLN A 124 21.57 20.21 -8.53
C GLN A 124 21.69 20.92 -9.89
N ALA A 125 20.94 20.48 -10.91
CA ALA A 125 20.94 21.09 -12.22
C ALA A 125 20.46 22.57 -12.19
N VAL A 126 19.44 22.88 -11.40
CA VAL A 126 18.95 24.26 -11.23
C VAL A 126 19.98 25.12 -10.49
N LEU A 127 20.60 24.59 -9.44
CA LEU A 127 21.64 25.31 -8.68
C LEU A 127 22.89 25.56 -9.52
N ALA A 128 23.30 24.62 -10.37
CA ALA A 128 24.39 24.80 -11.33
C ALA A 128 24.07 25.92 -12.31
N CYS A 129 22.89 25.97 -12.91
CA CYS A 129 22.48 27.07 -13.78
C CYS A 129 22.47 28.45 -13.05
N LYS A 130 22.08 28.44 -11.76
CA LYS A 130 22.11 29.63 -10.92
C LYS A 130 23.55 30.11 -10.70
N ALA A 131 24.48 29.19 -10.45
CA ALA A 131 25.93 29.50 -10.29
C ALA A 131 26.58 30.01 -11.60
N GLU A 132 26.07 29.52 -12.77
CA GLU A 132 26.47 30.01 -14.10
C GLU A 132 25.91 31.41 -14.43
N GLY A 133 25.17 32.04 -13.52
CA GLY A 133 24.59 33.37 -13.72
C GLY A 133 23.36 33.42 -14.61
N MET A 134 22.74 32.26 -14.89
CA MET A 134 21.52 32.20 -15.70
C MET A 134 20.30 32.76 -14.92
N THR A 135 19.35 33.30 -15.65
CA THR A 135 18.06 33.70 -15.05
C THR A 135 17.14 32.48 -14.85
N GLN A 136 16.14 32.57 -13.95
CA GLN A 136 15.17 31.52 -13.74
C GLN A 136 14.43 31.13 -15.05
N LYS A 137 14.13 32.10 -15.90
CA LYS A 137 13.49 31.88 -17.20
C LYS A 137 14.38 31.07 -18.16
N GLN A 138 15.66 31.41 -18.24
CA GLN A 138 16.63 30.66 -19.04
C GLN A 138 16.85 29.25 -18.51
N THR A 139 16.93 29.07 -17.17
CA THR A 139 17.06 27.80 -16.52
C THR A 139 15.82 26.92 -16.78
N SER A 140 14.61 27.49 -16.70
CA SER A 140 13.36 26.80 -17.02
C SER A 140 13.35 26.27 -18.46
N LEU A 141 13.77 27.07 -19.41
CA LEU A 141 13.86 26.67 -20.82
C LEU A 141 14.96 25.62 -21.05
N LYS A 142 16.16 25.82 -20.49
CA LYS A 142 17.31 24.91 -20.64
C LYS A 142 17.03 23.52 -20.09
N LEU A 143 16.37 23.44 -18.91
CA LEU A 143 16.11 22.17 -18.21
C LEU A 143 14.72 21.56 -18.52
N GLY A 144 13.88 22.23 -19.30
CA GLY A 144 12.51 21.78 -19.60
C GLY A 144 11.65 21.66 -18.33
N MET A 145 11.89 22.50 -17.32
CA MET A 145 11.20 22.47 -16.03
C MET A 145 10.17 23.59 -15.93
N ALA A 146 9.06 23.33 -15.25
CA ALA A 146 8.06 24.36 -14.97
C ALA A 146 8.69 25.53 -14.19
N ALA A 147 8.37 26.76 -14.58
CA ALA A 147 8.91 27.98 -13.94
C ALA A 147 8.66 28.01 -12.43
N SER A 148 7.49 27.51 -11.97
CA SER A 148 7.16 27.40 -10.54
C SER A 148 8.07 26.43 -9.78
N THR A 149 8.55 25.37 -10.42
CA THR A 149 9.49 24.42 -9.84
C THR A 149 10.89 25.03 -9.74
N VAL A 150 11.34 25.69 -10.81
CA VAL A 150 12.63 26.42 -10.81
C VAL A 150 12.62 27.51 -9.75
N HIS A 151 11.55 28.31 -9.66
CA HIS A 151 11.41 29.35 -8.63
C HIS A 151 11.52 28.79 -7.21
N LYS A 152 10.84 27.66 -6.95
CA LYS A 152 10.88 27.01 -5.62
C LYS A 152 12.31 26.60 -5.25
N ILE A 153 13.05 25.95 -6.16
CA ILE A 153 14.44 25.51 -5.91
C ILE A 153 15.35 26.73 -5.75
N TRP A 154 15.15 27.75 -6.59
CA TRP A 154 15.98 28.96 -6.61
C TRP A 154 16.04 29.68 -5.27
N HIS A 155 14.92 29.66 -4.51
CA HIS A 155 14.74 30.31 -3.23
C HIS A 155 14.85 29.40 -2.02
N SER A 156 14.92 28.08 -2.20
CA SER A 156 15.07 27.14 -1.08
C SER A 156 16.42 27.24 -0.36
N ASP A 157 17.45 27.75 -1.04
CA ASP A 157 18.80 27.92 -0.49
C ASP A 157 18.95 29.18 0.39
N SER A 158 17.93 30.05 0.38
CA SER A 158 18.02 31.33 1.14
C SER A 158 17.58 31.16 2.61
N GLY A 159 17.07 29.97 3.01
CA GLY A 159 16.55 29.70 4.36
C GLY A 159 17.53 29.01 5.32
N SER A 160 18.69 28.54 4.85
CA SER A 160 19.66 27.80 5.68
C SER A 160 20.77 28.63 6.30
N ALA A 161 20.82 29.94 6.04
CA ALA A 161 21.91 30.83 6.50
C ALA A 161 21.54 31.78 7.67
N ALA A 162 20.38 31.57 8.31
CA ALA A 162 19.95 32.39 9.44
C ALA A 162 19.52 31.55 10.64
N SER A 163 20.45 30.85 11.26
CA SER A 163 20.32 30.34 12.64
C SER A 163 21.73 29.98 13.14
N HIS A 164 22.47 30.96 13.56
CA HIS A 164 23.51 30.84 14.55
C HIS A 164 23.21 31.83 15.68
#